data_d8a49c6d4a35cf7f3f2bb85c3eabe9b4
#
_entry.id   d8a49c6d4a35cf7f3f2bb85c3eabe9b4
#
_cell.length_a   1.000
_cell.length_b   1.000
_cell.length_c   1.000
_cell.angle_alpha   90.00
_cell.angle_beta   90.00
_cell.angle_gamma   90.00
#
_symmetry.space_group_name_H-M   'P 1'
#
loop_
_entity.id
_entity.type
_entity.pdbx_description
1 polymer ?
#
loop_
_entity_poly.entity_id
_entity_poly.type
_entity_poly.pdbx_seq_one_letter_code
_entity_poly.pdbx_strand_id
1 'polypeptide(L)' 'MAIEVGAKVSGKVSGITNFGAFVDLDDNQTGLVHISQISDKYIKDVHDVLAVGDEVTAKVTRIGDDGKIALSIKA' A
#
# COMPACT_ATOMS: atom_id res chain seq x y z
N MET A 1 16.82 -8.27 0.67
CA MET A 1 16.85 -7.79 -0.73
C MET A 1 16.08 -6.49 -0.83
N ALA A 2 16.54 -5.60 -1.69
CA ALA A 2 15.89 -4.31 -1.84
C ALA A 2 14.59 -4.44 -2.64
N ILE A 3 13.57 -3.68 -2.22
CA ILE A 3 12.32 -3.57 -2.96
C ILE A 3 12.55 -2.62 -4.13
N GLU A 4 12.08 -3.00 -5.30
CA GLU A 4 12.25 -2.21 -6.52
C GLU A 4 10.93 -1.72 -7.07
N VAL A 5 10.96 -0.56 -7.75
CA VAL A 5 9.79 -0.05 -8.46
C VAL A 5 9.35 -1.07 -9.51
N GLY A 6 8.06 -1.34 -9.56
CA GLY A 6 7.49 -2.34 -10.46
C GLY A 6 7.38 -3.73 -9.87
N ALA A 7 8.00 -3.98 -8.71
CA ALA A 7 7.91 -5.28 -8.05
C ALA A 7 6.55 -5.46 -7.38
N LYS A 8 6.05 -6.68 -7.40
CA LYS A 8 4.88 -7.03 -6.61
C LYS A 8 5.33 -7.51 -5.24
N VAL A 9 4.72 -6.97 -4.21
CA VAL A 9 5.04 -7.31 -2.83
C VAL A 9 3.77 -7.64 -2.08
N SER A 10 3.88 -8.52 -1.11
CA SER A 10 2.79 -8.85 -0.22
C SER A 10 3.03 -8.21 1.12
N GLY A 11 1.96 -7.76 1.74
CA GLY A 11 2.05 -7.14 3.05
C GLY A 11 0.73 -7.23 3.78
N LYS A 12 0.73 -6.72 4.99
CA LYS A 12 -0.45 -6.70 5.84
C LYS A 12 -0.79 -5.26 6.20
N VAL A 13 -2.06 -4.90 6.09
CA VAL A 13 -2.51 -3.56 6.42
C VAL A 13 -2.31 -3.34 7.92
N SER A 14 -1.49 -2.35 8.26
CA SER A 14 -1.18 -2.03 9.66
C SER A 14 -1.94 -0.80 10.16
N GLY A 15 -2.42 0.05 9.27
CA GLY A 15 -3.19 1.22 9.64
C GLY A 15 -3.92 1.79 8.44
N ILE A 16 -5.02 2.49 8.71
CA ILE A 16 -5.83 3.09 7.67
C ILE A 16 -6.07 4.55 8.04
N THR A 17 -5.89 5.43 7.04
CA THR A 17 -6.14 6.86 7.20
C THR A 17 -7.15 7.32 6.16
N ASN A 18 -7.55 8.59 6.24
CA ASN A 18 -8.51 9.15 5.28
C ASN A 18 -7.97 9.21 3.86
N PHE A 19 -6.66 9.18 3.70
CA PHE A 19 -6.03 9.32 2.37
C PHE A 19 -5.41 8.03 1.86
N GLY A 20 -5.40 6.96 2.65
CA GLY A 20 -4.83 5.70 2.21
C GLY A 20 -4.63 4.71 3.34
N ALA A 21 -3.84 3.69 3.08
CA ALA A 21 -3.57 2.62 4.03
C ALA A 21 -2.08 2.39 4.14
N PHE A 22 -1.60 2.12 5.35
CA PHE A 22 -0.24 1.69 5.59
C PHE A 22 -0.18 0.17 5.53
N VAL A 23 0.79 -0.34 4.80
CA VAL A 23 0.98 -1.77 4.61
C VAL A 23 2.36 -2.14 5.12
N ASP A 24 2.43 -3.04 6.09
CA ASP A 24 3.69 -3.58 6.57
C ASP A 24 4.18 -4.63 5.57
N LEU A 25 5.35 -4.39 5.04
CA LEU A 25 6.00 -5.29 4.11
C LEU A 25 7.02 -6.15 4.84
N ASP A 26 7.51 -7.18 4.16
CA ASP A 26 8.63 -7.96 4.67
C ASP A 26 9.85 -7.05 4.81
N ASP A 27 10.85 -7.47 5.57
CA ASP A 27 12.10 -6.72 5.81
C ASP A 27 11.90 -5.45 6.64
N ASN A 28 10.86 -5.42 7.48
CA ASN A 28 10.58 -4.30 8.38
C ASN A 28 10.33 -2.98 7.64
N GLN A 29 9.80 -3.05 6.43
CA GLN A 29 9.47 -1.87 5.65
C GLN A 29 7.97 -1.64 5.65
N THR A 30 7.59 -0.39 5.53
CA THR A 30 6.18 0.02 5.47
C THR A 30 5.94 0.79 4.19
N GLY A 31 4.90 0.41 3.46
CA GLY A 31 4.47 1.14 2.28
C GLY A 31 3.15 1.84 2.52
N LEU A 32 2.86 2.81 1.66
CA LEU A 32 1.59 3.53 1.68
C LEU A 32 0.85 3.31 0.38
N VAL A 33 -0.40 2.86 0.49
CA VAL A 33 -1.30 2.77 -0.65
C VAL A 33 -2.23 3.97 -0.58
N HIS A 34 -2.05 4.93 -1.49
CA HIS A 34 -2.93 6.09 -1.56
C HIS A 34 -4.34 5.65 -1.95
N ILE A 35 -5.36 6.38 -1.50
CA ILE A 35 -6.76 6.04 -1.79
C ILE A 35 -7.03 5.90 -3.29
N SER A 36 -6.38 6.71 -4.11
CA SER A 36 -6.52 6.63 -5.57
C SER A 36 -5.89 5.36 -6.17
N GLN A 37 -5.06 4.67 -5.41
CA GLN A 37 -4.36 3.46 -5.85
C GLN A 37 -4.97 2.18 -5.28
N ILE A 38 -6.06 2.28 -4.54
CA ILE A 38 -6.75 1.12 -3.96
C ILE A 38 -7.75 0.54 -4.96
N SER A 39 -8.47 1.39 -5.67
CA SER A 39 -9.49 0.96 -6.62
C SER A 39 -9.61 1.96 -7.76
N ASP A 40 -10.04 1.48 -8.92
CA ASP A 40 -10.37 2.32 -10.08
C ASP A 40 -11.66 3.11 -9.85
N LYS A 41 -12.47 2.66 -8.91
CA LYS A 41 -13.73 3.30 -8.61
C LYS A 41 -13.55 4.30 -7.50
N TYR A 42 -14.43 5.29 -7.45
CA TYR A 42 -14.43 6.26 -6.38
C TYR A 42 -14.61 5.54 -5.03
N ILE A 43 -13.70 5.82 -4.11
CA ILE A 43 -13.76 5.28 -2.75
C ILE A 43 -14.03 6.44 -1.81
N LYS A 44 -15.13 6.35 -1.08
CA LYS A 44 -15.51 7.38 -0.13
C LYS A 44 -14.72 7.26 1.16
N ASP A 45 -14.44 6.03 1.57
CA ASP A 45 -13.70 5.74 2.80
C ASP A 45 -12.84 4.50 2.58
N VAL A 46 -11.56 4.60 2.90
CA VAL A 46 -10.63 3.48 2.75
C VAL A 46 -11.08 2.28 3.60
N HIS A 47 -11.71 2.53 4.74
CA HIS A 47 -12.21 1.47 5.61
C HIS A 47 -13.29 0.61 4.95
N ASP A 48 -13.95 1.11 3.92
CA ASP A 48 -14.95 0.34 3.18
C ASP A 48 -14.33 -0.74 2.29
N VAL A 49 -13.04 -0.59 1.98
CA VAL A 49 -12.34 -1.49 1.05
C VAL A 49 -11.33 -2.35 1.79
N LEU A 50 -10.64 -1.79 2.76
CA LEU A 50 -9.56 -2.44 3.49
C LEU A 50 -9.83 -2.40 4.99
N ALA A 51 -9.28 -3.38 5.70
CA ALA A 51 -9.32 -3.41 7.16
C ALA A 51 -7.92 -3.71 7.69
N VAL A 52 -7.62 -3.19 8.88
CA VAL A 52 -6.35 -3.47 9.55
C VAL A 52 -6.23 -4.98 9.77
N GLY A 53 -5.09 -5.53 9.39
CA GLY A 53 -4.84 -6.96 9.47
C GLY A 53 -5.07 -7.72 8.17
N ASP A 54 -5.65 -7.07 7.15
CA ASP A 54 -5.85 -7.71 5.86
C ASP A 54 -4.51 -7.93 5.16
N GLU A 55 -4.36 -9.08 4.52
CA GLU A 55 -3.22 -9.31 3.65
C GLU A 55 -3.54 -8.79 2.26
N VAL A 56 -2.60 -8.04 1.69
CA VAL A 56 -2.77 -7.46 0.36
C VAL A 56 -1.51 -7.69 -0.46
N THR A 57 -1.70 -7.81 -1.77
CA THR A 57 -0.60 -7.81 -2.72
C THR A 57 -0.65 -6.48 -3.46
N ALA A 58 0.47 -5.79 -3.47
CA ALA A 58 0.55 -4.47 -4.08
C ALA A 58 1.78 -4.38 -4.98
N LYS A 59 1.72 -3.44 -5.91
CA LYS A 59 2.84 -3.17 -6.80
C LYS A 59 3.52 -1.89 -6.34
N VAL A 60 4.85 -1.92 -6.25
CA VAL A 60 5.64 -0.75 -5.89
C VAL A 60 5.61 0.22 -7.06
N THR A 61 5.07 1.41 -6.85
CA THR A 61 4.98 2.42 -7.90
C THR A 61 6.07 3.47 -7.77
N ARG A 62 6.57 3.68 -6.54
CA ARG A 62 7.59 4.69 -6.30
C ARG A 62 8.31 4.40 -4.98
N ILE A 63 9.58 4.73 -4.94
CA ILE A 63 10.36 4.68 -3.71
C ILE A 63 10.96 6.06 -3.51
N GLY A 64 10.64 6.68 -2.38
CA GLY A 64 11.15 8.00 -2.04
C GLY A 64 12.56 7.95 -1.46
N ASP A 65 13.24 9.07 -1.48
CA ASP A 65 14.60 9.19 -0.98
C ASP A 65 14.69 8.96 0.53
N ASP A 66 13.59 9.19 1.23
CA ASP A 66 13.49 8.99 2.68
C ASP A 66 13.07 7.56 3.06
N GLY A 67 13.04 6.67 2.09
CA GLY A 67 12.66 5.29 2.33
C GLY A 67 11.16 5.01 2.26
N LYS A 68 10.35 6.01 1.94
CA LYS A 68 8.91 5.81 1.77
C LYS A 68 8.62 5.03 0.50
N ILE A 69 7.76 4.05 0.62
CA ILE A 69 7.39 3.19 -0.51
C ILE A 69 5.93 3.45 -0.85
N ALA A 70 5.68 3.83 -2.09
CA ALA A 70 4.32 4.02 -2.59
C ALA A 70 3.86 2.75 -3.29
N LEU A 71 2.67 2.30 -2.96
CA LEU A 71 2.12 1.05 -3.45
C LEU A 71 0.82 1.28 -4.20
N SER A 72 0.48 0.33 -5.08
CA SER A 72 -0.79 0.34 -5.81
C SER A 72 -1.41 -1.05 -5.75
N ILE A 73 -2.64 -1.13 -5.33
CA ILE A 73 -3.40 -2.38 -5.29
C ILE A 73 -4.25 -2.55 -6.56
N LYS A 74 -4.63 -1.45 -7.19
CA LYS A 74 -5.56 -1.49 -8.31
C LYS A 74 -4.97 -2.00 -9.62
N ALA A 75 -3.71 -2.22 -9.66
CA ALA A 75 -3.05 -2.65 -10.89
C ALA A 75 -3.55 -3.99 -11.40
#